data_94ca447829a9edf82d193935d18ca7cc
#
_entry.id   94ca447829a9edf82d193935d18ca7cc
#
_cell.length_a   1.000
_cell.length_b   1.000
_cell.length_c   1.000
_cell.angle_alpha   90.00
_cell.angle_beta   90.00
_cell.angle_gamma   90.00
#
_symmetry.space_group_name_H-M   'P 1'
#
loop_
_entity.id
_entity.type
_entity.pdbx_description
1 polymer ?
#
loop_
_entity_poly.entity_id
_entity_poly.type
_entity_poly.pdbx_seq_one_letter_code
_entity_poly.pdbx_strand_id
1 'polypeptide(L)'
;MARILFAGGGTAGHIEPAWAVSQIWHQRWPNDEIAFLGTKSGLEVTIIPERNGTLFLIPKVVAPRKLNLAALIFPFRILNSVLKTISIVKRFDVVVGFGGYVAGSAYIAAALLRKPIVVHDQNAKIGIANKFGAIFTKEIAVAYQDSGIPGAQIVGNPLKAEIVKSSIQSNWESARQNAKQALGIEGNLILVLGGSSGSRAINEVIANTDFKGNFVLHSLGKDNSLPEQRENYQPLSYIEDMATALLAADLVISRSGAIACSEFAALGKYALFIPLPIGNGEQAFNARDLVAAHKAEIIQQSDFSSIWLEQNLDRLLRQGSAQPLGTPLNAAEKIADCIERVIR
;
A
#
# COMPACT_ATOMS: atom_id res chain seq x y z
N MET A 1 16.05 13.19 22.61
CA MET A 1 16.15 12.02 21.73
C MET A 1 14.96 11.14 22.02
N ALA A 2 14.02 11.11 21.10
CA ALA A 2 12.81 10.28 21.20
C ALA A 2 13.04 8.92 20.49
N ARG A 3 12.26 7.90 20.90
CA ARG A 3 12.34 6.55 20.35
C ARG A 3 10.97 6.16 19.81
N ILE A 4 10.87 5.98 18.50
CA ILE A 4 9.63 5.75 17.79
C ILE A 4 9.57 4.30 17.29
N LEU A 5 8.47 3.59 17.58
CA LEU A 5 8.22 2.25 17.07
C LEU A 5 7.08 2.27 16.04
N PHE A 6 7.40 1.99 14.80
CA PHE A 6 6.45 1.84 13.71
C PHE A 6 5.93 0.39 13.67
N ALA A 7 4.63 0.19 13.83
CA ALA A 7 3.98 -1.12 13.85
C ALA A 7 3.08 -1.30 12.63
N GLY A 8 3.54 -2.08 11.68
CA GLY A 8 2.81 -2.41 10.47
C GLY A 8 3.56 -3.49 9.70
N GLY A 9 2.87 -4.54 9.28
CA GLY A 9 3.55 -5.64 8.64
C GLY A 9 2.63 -6.55 7.85
N GLY A 10 3.23 -7.58 7.26
CA GLY A 10 2.57 -8.56 6.42
C GLY A 10 2.56 -8.22 4.94
N THR A 11 2.23 -6.99 4.57
CA THR A 11 2.14 -6.53 3.18
C THR A 11 2.84 -5.19 2.97
N ALA A 12 3.25 -4.90 1.74
CA ALA A 12 3.84 -3.60 1.39
C ALA A 12 2.90 -2.43 1.70
N GLY A 13 1.56 -2.62 1.62
CA GLY A 13 0.58 -1.60 1.94
C GLY A 13 0.61 -1.07 3.39
N HIS A 14 1.17 -1.83 4.35
CA HIS A 14 1.41 -1.36 5.72
C HIS A 14 2.85 -0.88 5.94
N ILE A 15 3.81 -1.44 5.21
CA ILE A 15 5.24 -1.17 5.40
C ILE A 15 5.64 0.13 4.71
N GLU A 16 5.21 0.35 3.46
CA GLU A 16 5.60 1.53 2.69
C GLU A 16 5.13 2.86 3.32
N PRO A 17 3.87 2.99 3.79
CA PRO A 17 3.45 4.17 4.53
C PRO A 17 4.23 4.41 5.81
N ALA A 18 4.51 3.34 6.59
CA ALA A 18 5.32 3.42 7.80
C ALA A 18 6.74 3.91 7.48
N TRP A 19 7.32 3.39 6.40
CA TRP A 19 8.63 3.81 5.92
C TRP A 19 8.62 5.28 5.50
N ALA A 20 7.65 5.71 4.69
CA ALA A 20 7.55 7.10 4.24
C ALA A 20 7.47 8.09 5.42
N VAL A 21 6.66 7.79 6.44
CA VAL A 21 6.58 8.61 7.65
C VAL A 21 7.90 8.62 8.43
N SER A 22 8.57 7.46 8.53
CA SER A 22 9.85 7.35 9.23
C SER A 22 10.95 8.20 8.58
N GLN A 23 10.95 8.33 7.24
CA GLN A 23 11.90 9.18 6.52
C GLN A 23 11.64 10.66 6.81
N ILE A 24 10.38 11.12 6.83
CA ILE A 24 10.03 12.48 7.22
C ILE A 24 10.43 12.76 8.67
N TRP A 25 10.17 11.80 9.58
CA TRP A 25 10.60 11.93 10.97
C TRP A 25 12.12 12.06 11.09
N HIS A 26 12.88 11.21 10.41
CA HIS A 26 14.34 11.25 10.43
C HIS A 26 14.91 12.57 9.87
N GLN A 27 14.29 13.12 8.82
CA GLN A 27 14.67 14.43 8.28
C GLN A 27 14.47 15.56 9.29
N ARG A 28 13.35 15.54 10.06
CA ARG A 28 13.07 16.53 11.10
C ARG A 28 13.94 16.34 12.35
N TRP A 29 14.17 15.09 12.73
CA TRP A 29 14.78 14.70 14.00
C TRP A 29 15.82 13.58 13.77
N PRO A 30 16.99 13.90 13.19
CA PRO A 30 17.99 12.89 12.76
C PRO A 30 18.63 12.11 13.93
N ASN A 31 18.55 12.65 15.16
CA ASN A 31 19.11 12.00 16.36
C ASN A 31 18.11 11.09 17.08
N ASP A 32 16.84 11.02 16.64
CA ASP A 32 15.83 10.17 17.25
C ASP A 32 15.99 8.70 16.76
N GLU A 33 15.69 7.75 17.64
CA GLU A 33 15.75 6.32 17.32
C GLU A 33 14.45 5.89 16.62
N ILE A 34 14.58 5.24 15.48
CA ILE A 34 13.46 4.70 14.70
C ILE A 34 13.62 3.19 14.58
N ALA A 35 12.54 2.47 14.90
CA ALA A 35 12.49 1.03 14.68
C ALA A 35 11.10 0.59 14.15
N PHE A 36 11.10 -0.59 13.57
CA PHE A 36 9.90 -1.22 13.01
C PHE A 36 9.58 -2.50 13.76
N LEU A 37 8.31 -2.81 13.88
CA LEU A 37 7.79 -4.04 14.44
C LEU A 37 7.12 -4.85 13.33
N GLY A 38 7.52 -6.12 13.22
CA GLY A 38 7.02 -7.03 12.19
C GLY A 38 6.98 -8.48 12.65
N THR A 39 6.86 -9.40 11.70
CA THR A 39 6.90 -10.85 11.95
C THR A 39 7.88 -11.54 11.01
N LYS A 40 8.26 -12.78 11.32
CA LYS A 40 9.20 -13.56 10.51
C LYS A 40 8.69 -13.94 9.12
N SER A 41 7.40 -13.78 8.84
CA SER A 41 6.76 -14.25 7.60
C SER A 41 6.12 -13.15 6.77
N GLY A 42 6.34 -11.88 7.10
CA GLY A 42 5.87 -10.73 6.32
C GLY A 42 6.99 -10.18 5.42
N LEU A 43 6.62 -9.27 4.52
CA LEU A 43 7.57 -8.60 3.63
C LEU A 43 8.54 -7.67 4.39
N GLU A 44 8.22 -7.31 5.61
CA GLU A 44 9.06 -6.46 6.47
C GLU A 44 10.44 -7.05 6.73
N VAL A 45 10.59 -8.39 6.75
CA VAL A 45 11.89 -9.04 6.96
C VAL A 45 12.88 -8.85 5.82
N THR A 46 12.39 -8.49 4.65
CA THR A 46 13.21 -8.17 3.47
C THR A 46 13.33 -6.65 3.33
N ILE A 47 12.21 -5.94 3.27
CA ILE A 47 12.16 -4.51 2.94
C ILE A 47 12.90 -3.65 3.97
N ILE A 48 12.70 -3.89 5.26
CA ILE A 48 13.28 -3.03 6.31
C ILE A 48 14.80 -3.18 6.41
N PRO A 49 15.38 -4.40 6.45
CA PRO A 49 16.84 -4.55 6.45
C PRO A 49 17.51 -4.09 5.15
N GLU A 50 16.92 -4.32 3.98
CA GLU A 50 17.44 -3.81 2.69
C GLU A 50 17.60 -2.29 2.69
N ARG A 51 16.79 -1.59 3.49
CA ARG A 51 16.84 -0.13 3.68
C ARG A 51 17.62 0.31 4.92
N ASN A 52 18.41 -0.60 5.53
CA ASN A 52 19.17 -0.37 6.76
C ASN A 52 18.29 0.04 7.99
N GLY A 53 17.01 -0.34 8.00
CA GLY A 53 16.11 -0.09 9.10
C GLY A 53 16.24 -1.13 10.23
N THR A 54 16.01 -0.69 11.47
CA THR A 54 15.99 -1.61 12.64
C THR A 54 14.62 -2.30 12.72
N LEU A 55 14.61 -3.65 12.73
CA LEU A 55 13.40 -4.46 12.76
C LEU A 55 13.36 -5.36 14.00
N PHE A 56 12.29 -5.24 14.80
CA PHE A 56 11.95 -6.17 15.88
C PHE A 56 10.87 -7.15 15.42
N LEU A 57 11.01 -8.42 15.80
CA LEU A 57 10.12 -9.49 15.36
C LEU A 57 9.29 -10.05 16.51
N ILE A 58 7.98 -10.16 16.28
CA ILE A 58 7.01 -10.79 17.18
C ILE A 58 6.36 -12.02 16.53
N PRO A 59 5.76 -12.93 17.32
CA PRO A 59 5.00 -14.04 16.77
C PRO A 59 3.81 -13.56 15.93
N LYS A 60 3.60 -14.19 14.78
CA LYS A 60 2.45 -13.96 13.94
C LYS A 60 1.17 -14.46 14.60
N VAL A 61 0.17 -13.60 14.74
CA VAL A 61 -1.15 -13.94 15.25
C VAL A 61 -2.19 -13.64 14.19
N VAL A 62 -2.80 -14.68 13.64
CA VAL A 62 -3.88 -14.59 12.65
C VAL A 62 -5.17 -15.05 13.29
N ALA A 63 -6.20 -14.22 13.23
CA ALA A 63 -7.52 -14.58 13.76
C ALA A 63 -8.07 -15.79 12.99
N PRO A 64 -8.58 -16.82 13.70
CA PRO A 64 -9.18 -17.99 13.07
C PRO A 64 -10.49 -17.59 12.38
N ARG A 65 -10.70 -18.08 11.16
CA ARG A 65 -11.93 -17.82 10.40
C ARG A 65 -13.03 -18.84 10.69
N LYS A 66 -12.71 -19.93 11.37
CA LYS A 66 -13.65 -21.01 11.75
C LYS A 66 -13.44 -21.39 13.21
N LEU A 67 -14.50 -21.84 13.86
CA LEU A 67 -14.44 -22.43 15.21
C LEU A 67 -13.80 -23.81 15.10
N ASN A 68 -12.49 -23.87 15.35
CA ASN A 68 -11.69 -25.08 15.34
C ASN A 68 -10.63 -25.02 16.45
N LEU A 69 -9.74 -26.00 16.53
CA LEU A 69 -8.65 -26.03 17.53
C LEU A 69 -7.79 -24.76 17.49
N ALA A 70 -7.61 -24.14 16.30
CA ALA A 70 -6.88 -22.88 16.19
C ALA A 70 -7.59 -21.72 16.91
N ALA A 71 -8.93 -21.72 16.98
CA ALA A 71 -9.71 -20.74 17.75
C ALA A 71 -9.51 -20.92 19.27
N LEU A 72 -9.41 -22.16 19.74
CA LEU A 72 -9.17 -22.45 21.16
C LEU A 72 -7.76 -21.99 21.63
N ILE A 73 -6.76 -22.14 20.76
CA ILE A 73 -5.37 -21.76 21.06
C ILE A 73 -5.13 -20.26 20.82
N PHE A 74 -6.01 -19.58 20.10
CA PHE A 74 -5.86 -18.19 19.68
C PHE A 74 -5.59 -17.19 20.83
N PRO A 75 -6.31 -17.25 21.99
CA PRO A 75 -6.02 -16.38 23.13
C PRO A 75 -4.59 -16.51 23.67
N PHE A 76 -4.08 -17.73 23.72
CA PHE A 76 -2.69 -17.99 24.18
C PHE A 76 -1.65 -17.45 23.17
N ARG A 77 -1.95 -17.53 21.87
CA ARG A 77 -1.09 -16.94 20.83
C ARG A 77 -1.06 -15.41 20.93
N ILE A 78 -2.22 -14.78 21.15
CA ILE A 78 -2.30 -13.34 21.41
C ILE A 78 -1.47 -12.99 22.63
N LEU A 79 -1.69 -13.68 23.76
CA LEU A 79 -0.97 -13.40 25.01
C LEU A 79 0.55 -13.50 24.82
N ASN A 80 1.05 -14.56 24.19
CA ASN A 80 2.48 -14.71 23.90
C ASN A 80 3.01 -13.58 22.99
N SER A 81 2.25 -13.20 21.96
CA SER A 81 2.63 -12.10 21.09
C SER A 81 2.67 -10.77 21.85
N VAL A 82 1.66 -10.48 22.66
CA VAL A 82 1.58 -9.27 23.47
C VAL A 82 2.71 -9.21 24.50
N LEU A 83 3.01 -10.29 25.23
CA LEU A 83 4.11 -10.32 26.19
C LEU A 83 5.46 -10.03 25.54
N LYS A 84 5.74 -10.62 24.37
CA LYS A 84 6.95 -10.29 23.60
C LYS A 84 6.94 -8.84 23.13
N THR A 85 5.78 -8.33 22.69
CA THR A 85 5.63 -6.95 22.24
C THR A 85 5.85 -5.95 23.38
N ILE A 86 5.36 -6.24 24.60
CA ILE A 86 5.59 -5.42 25.80
C ILE A 86 7.10 -5.24 26.04
N SER A 87 7.90 -6.30 25.92
CA SER A 87 9.35 -6.23 26.14
C SER A 87 10.06 -5.31 25.14
N ILE A 88 9.48 -5.14 23.95
CA ILE A 88 9.99 -4.24 22.91
C ILE A 88 9.47 -2.82 23.16
N VAL A 89 8.13 -2.65 23.28
CA VAL A 89 7.46 -1.34 23.39
C VAL A 89 7.94 -0.54 24.60
N LYS A 90 8.28 -1.20 25.72
CA LYS A 90 8.83 -0.50 26.91
C LYS A 90 10.09 0.34 26.62
N ARG A 91 10.82 0.03 25.54
CA ARG A 91 12.04 0.74 25.11
C ARG A 91 11.73 1.99 24.29
N PHE A 92 10.49 2.16 23.83
CA PHE A 92 10.06 3.23 22.95
C PHE A 92 9.17 4.22 23.68
N ASP A 93 9.08 5.42 23.15
CA ASP A 93 8.33 6.52 23.73
C ASP A 93 6.94 6.65 23.11
N VAL A 94 6.76 6.18 21.86
CA VAL A 94 5.49 6.17 21.13
C VAL A 94 5.40 4.94 20.22
N VAL A 95 4.18 4.47 19.99
CA VAL A 95 3.84 3.45 18.97
C VAL A 95 3.01 4.09 17.86
N VAL A 96 3.45 3.94 16.62
CA VAL A 96 2.76 4.41 15.42
C VAL A 96 2.28 3.20 14.62
N GLY A 97 0.98 2.97 14.56
CA GLY A 97 0.43 1.78 13.92
C GLY A 97 -0.20 2.05 12.58
N PHE A 98 0.10 1.17 11.62
CA PHE A 98 -0.40 1.20 10.25
C PHE A 98 -1.34 0.04 9.91
N GLY A 99 -1.88 -0.62 10.93
CA GLY A 99 -2.80 -1.74 10.75
C GLY A 99 -2.15 -3.12 10.67
N GLY A 100 -2.97 -4.09 10.33
CA GLY A 100 -2.57 -5.49 10.37
C GLY A 100 -2.48 -6.04 11.81
N TYR A 101 -2.19 -7.34 11.92
CA TYR A 101 -2.13 -8.01 13.24
C TYR A 101 -0.91 -7.57 14.09
N VAL A 102 0.13 -7.06 13.46
CA VAL A 102 1.31 -6.50 14.15
C VAL A 102 0.92 -5.28 14.96
N ALA A 103 0.21 -4.34 14.34
CA ALA A 103 -0.27 -3.13 15.00
C ALA A 103 -1.22 -3.45 16.17
N GLY A 104 -2.10 -4.45 16.03
CA GLY A 104 -2.98 -4.88 17.11
C GLY A 104 -2.24 -5.29 18.39
N SER A 105 -1.16 -6.10 18.26
CA SER A 105 -0.32 -6.47 19.41
C SER A 105 0.42 -5.27 19.99
N ALA A 106 0.87 -4.34 19.13
CA ALA A 106 1.58 -3.14 19.55
C ALA A 106 0.65 -2.16 20.30
N TYR A 107 -0.60 -2.00 19.88
CA TYR A 107 -1.59 -1.16 20.57
C TYR A 107 -1.92 -1.68 21.97
N ILE A 108 -2.10 -3.02 22.12
CA ILE A 108 -2.34 -3.63 23.42
C ILE A 108 -1.13 -3.38 24.35
N ALA A 109 0.09 -3.63 23.84
CA ALA A 109 1.30 -3.44 24.62
C ALA A 109 1.50 -1.98 25.03
N ALA A 110 1.27 -1.03 24.09
CA ALA A 110 1.37 0.40 24.37
C ALA A 110 0.34 0.87 25.40
N ALA A 111 -0.92 0.45 25.26
CA ALA A 111 -1.99 0.77 26.21
C ALA A 111 -1.67 0.26 27.63
N LEU A 112 -1.21 -0.98 27.77
CA LEU A 112 -0.79 -1.56 29.07
C LEU A 112 0.38 -0.80 29.69
N LEU A 113 1.30 -0.30 28.89
CA LEU A 113 2.46 0.50 29.33
C LEU A 113 2.17 2.01 29.42
N ARG A 114 0.94 2.43 29.13
CA ARG A 114 0.53 3.84 29.05
C ARG A 114 1.41 4.68 28.12
N LYS A 115 1.88 4.06 27.03
CA LYS A 115 2.64 4.75 26.00
C LYS A 115 1.70 5.41 24.98
N PRO A 116 2.02 6.60 24.46
CA PRO A 116 1.27 7.24 23.39
C PRO A 116 1.12 6.33 22.16
N ILE A 117 -0.01 6.45 21.50
CA ILE A 117 -0.35 5.70 20.28
C ILE A 117 -0.77 6.71 19.20
N VAL A 118 -0.25 6.55 18.00
CA VAL A 118 -0.74 7.19 16.77
C VAL A 118 -1.25 6.09 15.84
N VAL A 119 -2.43 6.28 15.27
CA VAL A 119 -3.04 5.31 14.35
C VAL A 119 -3.16 5.92 12.97
N HIS A 120 -2.72 5.20 11.94
CA HIS A 120 -3.03 5.52 10.56
C HIS A 120 -3.73 4.35 9.86
N ASP A 121 -4.86 4.63 9.15
CA ASP A 121 -5.50 3.63 8.28
C ASP A 121 -5.47 4.08 6.83
N GLN A 122 -4.93 3.20 5.99
CA GLN A 122 -4.76 3.42 4.57
C GLN A 122 -6.03 3.19 3.76
N ASN A 123 -6.93 2.32 4.28
CA ASN A 123 -8.07 1.84 3.51
C ASN A 123 -9.31 2.72 3.70
N ALA A 124 -10.14 2.77 2.68
CA ALA A 124 -11.45 3.41 2.77
C ALA A 124 -12.37 2.74 3.80
N LYS A 125 -12.13 1.46 4.08
CA LYS A 125 -12.82 0.70 5.12
C LYS A 125 -11.81 0.29 6.18
N ILE A 126 -11.91 0.94 7.34
CA ILE A 126 -10.93 0.76 8.41
C ILE A 126 -10.74 -0.70 8.84
N GLY A 127 -9.48 -1.09 9.05
CA GLY A 127 -9.12 -2.40 9.55
C GLY A 127 -9.46 -2.59 11.04
N ILE A 128 -9.76 -3.85 11.42
CA ILE A 128 -10.16 -4.20 12.80
C ILE A 128 -9.09 -3.78 13.82
N ALA A 129 -7.81 -3.97 13.50
CA ALA A 129 -6.71 -3.60 14.40
C ALA A 129 -6.68 -2.09 14.67
N ASN A 130 -6.85 -1.26 13.63
CA ASN A 130 -6.87 0.19 13.76
C ASN A 130 -8.14 0.70 14.46
N LYS A 131 -9.30 0.06 14.21
CA LYS A 131 -10.52 0.30 15.00
C LYS A 131 -10.29 0.09 16.49
N PHE A 132 -9.59 -0.98 16.84
CA PHE A 132 -9.23 -1.28 18.23
C PHE A 132 -8.20 -0.27 18.77
N GLY A 133 -7.16 0.05 18.01
CA GLY A 133 -6.15 1.04 18.38
C GLY A 133 -6.72 2.43 18.66
N ALA A 134 -7.73 2.83 17.87
CA ALA A 134 -8.44 4.10 18.01
C ALA A 134 -9.14 4.30 19.37
N ILE A 135 -9.41 3.22 20.12
CA ILE A 135 -9.99 3.31 21.48
C ILE A 135 -9.00 3.93 22.47
N PHE A 136 -7.71 3.80 22.23
CA PHE A 136 -6.65 4.21 23.16
C PHE A 136 -6.00 5.55 22.82
N THR A 137 -6.43 6.22 21.76
CA THR A 137 -5.81 7.47 21.31
C THR A 137 -6.82 8.41 20.65
N LYS A 138 -6.49 9.70 20.62
CA LYS A 138 -7.16 10.72 19.80
C LYS A 138 -6.37 11.07 18.54
N GLU A 139 -5.11 10.64 18.44
CA GLU A 139 -4.26 10.87 17.29
C GLU A 139 -4.51 9.78 16.23
N ILE A 140 -5.55 10.00 15.43
CA ILE A 140 -6.02 9.07 14.42
C ILE A 140 -6.02 9.79 13.07
N ALA A 141 -5.19 9.29 12.17
CA ALA A 141 -5.08 9.75 10.80
C ALA A 141 -5.68 8.69 9.85
N VAL A 142 -6.39 9.12 8.83
CA VAL A 142 -7.04 8.25 7.85
C VAL A 142 -6.83 8.76 6.44
N ALA A 143 -6.84 7.84 5.49
CA ALA A 143 -6.68 8.22 4.09
C ALA A 143 -7.97 8.72 3.45
N TYR A 144 -9.13 8.23 3.89
CA TYR A 144 -10.43 8.49 3.28
C TYR A 144 -11.41 9.13 4.26
N GLN A 145 -12.31 9.97 3.73
CA GLN A 145 -13.27 10.75 4.52
C GLN A 145 -14.21 9.88 5.35
N ASP A 146 -14.70 8.78 4.77
CA ASP A 146 -15.71 7.91 5.40
C ASP A 146 -15.08 6.73 6.14
N SER A 147 -14.00 6.96 6.88
CA SER A 147 -13.31 5.91 7.64
C SER A 147 -14.16 5.28 8.73
N GLY A 148 -15.23 5.96 9.17
CA GLY A 148 -16.12 5.49 10.24
C GLY A 148 -15.55 5.66 11.65
N ILE A 149 -14.48 6.45 11.82
CA ILE A 149 -13.97 6.84 13.14
C ILE A 149 -14.24 8.33 13.39
N PRO A 150 -15.07 8.67 14.39
CA PRO A 150 -15.30 10.05 14.76
C PRO A 150 -14.00 10.77 15.20
N GLY A 151 -13.79 11.98 14.68
CA GLY A 151 -12.63 12.80 15.05
C GLY A 151 -11.30 12.42 14.37
N ALA A 152 -11.29 11.41 13.47
CA ALA A 152 -10.12 11.08 12.68
C ALA A 152 -9.76 12.22 11.71
N GLN A 153 -8.46 12.53 11.60
CA GLN A 153 -7.94 13.52 10.67
C GLN A 153 -7.76 12.88 9.29
N ILE A 154 -8.33 13.50 8.25
CA ILE A 154 -8.12 13.07 6.87
C ILE A 154 -6.77 13.64 6.40
N VAL A 155 -5.81 12.75 6.19
CA VAL A 155 -4.45 13.11 5.80
C VAL A 155 -4.06 12.58 4.43
N GLY A 156 -4.76 11.56 3.92
CA GLY A 156 -4.35 10.80 2.74
C GLY A 156 -3.43 9.63 3.09
N ASN A 157 -2.88 9.00 2.06
CA ASN A 157 -1.91 7.92 2.22
C ASN A 157 -0.48 8.45 2.09
N PRO A 158 0.44 8.11 3.02
CA PRO A 158 1.86 8.36 2.83
C PRO A 158 2.38 7.61 1.60
N LEU A 159 2.86 8.35 0.62
CA LEU A 159 3.42 7.82 -0.63
C LEU A 159 4.94 7.82 -0.57
N LYS A 160 5.57 6.99 -1.40
CA LYS A 160 7.02 7.00 -1.60
C LYS A 160 7.48 8.36 -2.12
N ALA A 161 8.67 8.79 -1.71
CA ALA A 161 9.23 10.09 -2.10
C ALA A 161 9.33 10.24 -3.63
N GLU A 162 9.63 9.14 -4.35
CA GLU A 162 9.73 9.12 -5.81
C GLU A 162 8.37 9.41 -6.45
N ILE A 163 7.29 8.85 -5.91
CA ILE A 163 5.92 9.10 -6.39
C ILE A 163 5.52 10.55 -6.11
N VAL A 164 5.79 11.05 -4.89
CA VAL A 164 5.51 12.45 -4.53
C VAL A 164 6.27 13.40 -5.47
N LYS A 165 7.56 13.17 -5.69
CA LYS A 165 8.39 13.95 -6.61
C LYS A 165 7.84 13.91 -8.04
N SER A 166 7.45 12.73 -8.50
CA SER A 166 6.89 12.53 -9.85
C SER A 166 5.49 13.09 -10.02
N SER A 167 4.75 13.35 -8.94
CA SER A 167 3.42 13.97 -8.98
C SER A 167 3.44 15.50 -9.04
N ILE A 168 4.63 16.12 -8.90
CA ILE A 168 4.82 17.57 -8.98
C ILE A 168 5.49 17.91 -10.30
N GLN A 169 4.73 17.92 -11.38
CA GLN A 169 5.22 18.22 -12.73
C GLN A 169 4.64 19.52 -13.25
N SER A 170 5.47 20.37 -13.82
CA SER A 170 5.05 21.58 -14.52
C SER A 170 4.49 21.27 -15.93
N ASN A 171 4.98 20.20 -16.54
CA ASN A 171 4.54 19.72 -17.85
C ASN A 171 4.40 18.19 -17.84
N TRP A 172 3.16 17.73 -17.70
CA TRP A 172 2.82 16.29 -17.63
C TRP A 172 3.10 15.55 -18.93
N GLU A 173 2.88 16.19 -20.08
CA GLU A 173 3.13 15.54 -21.39
C GLU A 173 4.63 15.26 -21.56
N SER A 174 5.49 16.24 -21.30
CA SER A 174 6.93 16.05 -21.36
C SER A 174 7.41 15.00 -20.35
N ALA A 175 6.89 15.00 -19.12
CA ALA A 175 7.24 14.01 -18.10
C ALA A 175 6.89 12.58 -18.55
N ARG A 176 5.73 12.39 -19.17
CA ARG A 176 5.28 11.09 -19.72
C ARG A 176 6.16 10.65 -20.89
N GLN A 177 6.46 11.55 -21.83
CA GLN A 177 7.34 11.24 -22.97
C GLN A 177 8.74 10.86 -22.50
N ASN A 178 9.31 11.60 -21.56
CA ASN A 178 10.62 11.29 -20.98
C ASN A 178 10.61 9.92 -20.27
N ALA A 179 9.54 9.60 -19.55
CA ALA A 179 9.39 8.30 -18.89
C ALA A 179 9.28 7.14 -19.91
N LYS A 180 8.52 7.31 -21.00
CA LYS A 180 8.47 6.32 -22.11
C LYS A 180 9.83 6.15 -22.77
N GLN A 181 10.53 7.24 -23.05
CA GLN A 181 11.87 7.19 -23.63
C GLN A 181 12.88 6.48 -22.72
N ALA A 182 12.83 6.74 -21.40
CA ALA A 182 13.69 6.06 -20.42
C ALA A 182 13.46 4.55 -20.37
N LEU A 183 12.25 4.09 -20.68
CA LEU A 183 11.89 2.67 -20.77
C LEU A 183 12.09 2.08 -22.18
N GLY A 184 12.47 2.88 -23.17
CA GLY A 184 12.61 2.45 -24.57
C GLY A 184 11.27 2.07 -25.22
N ILE A 185 10.16 2.68 -24.79
CA ILE A 185 8.82 2.33 -25.23
C ILE A 185 8.30 3.36 -26.23
N GLU A 186 7.92 2.88 -27.41
CA GLU A 186 7.18 3.63 -28.41
C GLU A 186 5.69 3.24 -28.37
N GLY A 187 4.80 4.23 -28.55
CA GLY A 187 3.35 4.00 -28.53
C GLY A 187 2.75 3.88 -27.13
N ASN A 188 1.68 3.07 -26.99
CA ASN A 188 0.97 2.92 -25.72
C ASN A 188 1.66 1.90 -24.80
N LEU A 189 1.75 2.25 -23.53
CA LEU A 189 2.18 1.35 -22.46
C LEU A 189 0.99 0.93 -21.59
N ILE A 190 0.78 -0.37 -21.48
CA ILE A 190 -0.13 -1.01 -20.53
C ILE A 190 0.71 -1.54 -19.37
N LEU A 191 0.51 -0.97 -18.19
CA LEU A 191 1.19 -1.40 -16.98
C LEU A 191 0.28 -2.35 -16.19
N VAL A 192 0.76 -3.57 -15.92
CA VAL A 192 -0.02 -4.59 -15.20
C VAL A 192 0.60 -4.89 -13.85
N LEU A 193 -0.21 -4.75 -12.78
CA LEU A 193 0.22 -4.87 -11.38
C LEU A 193 -0.71 -5.79 -10.59
N GLY A 194 -0.20 -6.92 -10.13
CA GLY A 194 -0.94 -7.86 -9.27
C GLY A 194 -0.91 -7.52 -7.77
N GLY A 195 -0.21 -6.43 -7.38
CA GLY A 195 0.20 -6.14 -6.01
C GLY A 195 1.55 -6.78 -5.66
N SER A 196 2.05 -6.59 -4.42
CA SER A 196 3.40 -7.01 -4.00
C SER A 196 3.68 -8.52 -4.11
N SER A 197 2.65 -9.36 -3.97
CA SER A 197 2.75 -10.82 -4.13
C SER A 197 2.30 -11.29 -5.52
N GLY A 198 1.92 -10.36 -6.40
CA GLY A 198 1.32 -10.68 -7.68
C GLY A 198 -0.14 -11.14 -7.57
N SER A 199 -0.75 -11.47 -8.71
CA SER A 199 -2.12 -11.97 -8.80
C SER A 199 -2.22 -13.03 -9.87
N ARG A 200 -2.30 -14.31 -9.47
CA ARG A 200 -2.41 -15.42 -10.41
C ARG A 200 -3.57 -15.23 -11.41
N ALA A 201 -4.74 -14.80 -10.92
CA ALA A 201 -5.91 -14.58 -11.79
C ALA A 201 -5.69 -13.47 -12.82
N ILE A 202 -4.99 -12.38 -12.46
CA ILE A 202 -4.62 -11.34 -13.44
C ILE A 202 -3.55 -11.88 -14.37
N ASN A 203 -2.50 -12.51 -13.84
CA ASN A 203 -1.39 -13.03 -14.62
C ASN A 203 -1.85 -14.00 -15.71
N GLU A 204 -2.79 -14.91 -15.40
CA GLU A 204 -3.36 -15.89 -16.34
C GLU A 204 -4.13 -15.22 -17.48
N VAL A 205 -4.92 -14.18 -17.19
CA VAL A 205 -5.65 -13.42 -18.22
C VAL A 205 -4.68 -12.68 -19.13
N ILE A 206 -3.73 -11.96 -18.55
CA ILE A 206 -2.75 -11.16 -19.32
C ILE A 206 -1.88 -12.05 -20.24
N ALA A 207 -1.46 -13.23 -19.76
CA ALA A 207 -0.68 -14.16 -20.57
C ALA A 207 -1.39 -14.64 -21.84
N ASN A 208 -2.74 -14.66 -21.80
CA ASN A 208 -3.60 -15.16 -22.90
C ASN A 208 -4.31 -14.02 -23.67
N THR A 209 -3.93 -12.77 -23.48
CA THR A 209 -4.56 -11.60 -24.14
C THR A 209 -3.69 -11.16 -25.33
N ASP A 210 -4.34 -10.85 -26.47
CA ASP A 210 -3.73 -10.12 -27.57
C ASP A 210 -3.85 -8.62 -27.33
N PHE A 211 -2.72 -7.95 -27.13
CA PHE A 211 -2.64 -6.52 -26.89
C PHE A 211 -2.55 -5.67 -28.16
N LYS A 212 -2.76 -6.26 -29.34
CA LYS A 212 -2.84 -5.53 -30.63
C LYS A 212 -1.63 -4.62 -30.88
N GLY A 213 -0.44 -5.09 -30.56
CA GLY A 213 0.81 -4.33 -30.74
C GLY A 213 1.11 -3.27 -29.68
N ASN A 214 0.25 -3.05 -28.68
CA ASN A 214 0.57 -2.18 -27.55
C ASN A 214 1.60 -2.86 -26.63
N PHE A 215 2.51 -2.06 -26.03
CA PHE A 215 3.52 -2.59 -25.14
C PHE A 215 2.95 -2.90 -23.76
N VAL A 216 3.30 -4.04 -23.20
CA VAL A 216 2.85 -4.48 -21.87
C VAL A 216 4.05 -4.66 -20.95
N LEU A 217 4.10 -3.89 -19.87
CA LEU A 217 5.01 -4.10 -18.76
C LEU A 217 4.24 -4.76 -17.62
N HIS A 218 4.62 -6.01 -17.27
CA HIS A 218 3.84 -6.82 -16.34
C HIS A 218 4.64 -7.24 -15.11
N SER A 219 4.28 -6.74 -13.93
CA SER A 219 4.81 -7.20 -12.64
C SER A 219 4.01 -8.39 -12.12
N LEU A 220 4.58 -9.59 -12.24
CA LEU A 220 3.92 -10.84 -11.86
C LEU A 220 3.92 -11.09 -10.35
N GLY A 221 4.86 -10.51 -9.61
CA GLY A 221 5.14 -10.80 -8.20
C GLY A 221 6.30 -11.80 -8.04
N LYS A 222 7.04 -11.65 -6.94
CA LYS A 222 8.34 -12.35 -6.71
C LYS A 222 8.25 -13.89 -6.74
N ASP A 223 7.10 -14.45 -6.33
CA ASP A 223 6.92 -15.91 -6.20
C ASP A 223 6.31 -16.57 -7.44
N ASN A 224 6.12 -15.82 -8.53
CA ASN A 224 5.54 -16.34 -9.76
C ASN A 224 6.61 -16.59 -10.82
N SER A 225 6.45 -17.68 -11.58
CA SER A 225 7.31 -17.96 -12.74
C SER A 225 7.09 -16.91 -13.82
N LEU A 226 8.18 -16.43 -14.40
CA LEU A 226 8.11 -15.49 -15.51
C LEU A 226 7.82 -16.24 -16.81
N PRO A 227 6.78 -15.84 -17.56
CA PRO A 227 6.57 -16.33 -18.92
C PRO A 227 7.67 -15.81 -19.85
N GLU A 228 7.74 -16.36 -21.05
CA GLU A 228 8.70 -15.92 -22.07
C GLU A 228 8.42 -14.47 -22.49
N GLN A 229 9.49 -13.67 -22.60
CA GLN A 229 9.41 -12.32 -23.15
C GLN A 229 9.09 -12.36 -24.64
N ARG A 230 8.22 -11.45 -25.09
CA ARG A 230 7.85 -11.26 -26.50
C ARG A 230 8.09 -9.82 -26.92
N GLU A 231 8.06 -9.52 -28.18
CA GLU A 231 8.40 -8.20 -28.74
C GLU A 231 7.74 -7.03 -28.01
N ASN A 232 6.43 -7.14 -27.69
CA ASN A 232 5.66 -6.10 -27.01
C ASN A 232 5.18 -6.53 -25.60
N TYR A 233 5.83 -7.52 -24.98
CA TYR A 233 5.46 -8.02 -23.66
C TYR A 233 6.72 -8.28 -22.82
N GLN A 234 6.88 -7.50 -21.77
CA GLN A 234 7.98 -7.60 -20.81
C GLN A 234 7.46 -8.06 -19.45
N PRO A 235 7.57 -9.35 -19.10
CA PRO A 235 7.27 -9.85 -17.77
C PRO A 235 8.43 -9.60 -16.82
N LEU A 236 8.12 -9.09 -15.61
CA LEU A 236 9.10 -8.88 -14.54
C LEU A 236 8.57 -9.48 -13.24
N SER A 237 9.45 -9.97 -12.40
CA SER A 237 9.09 -10.38 -11.04
C SER A 237 8.69 -9.17 -10.19
N TYR A 238 9.39 -8.04 -10.39
CA TYR A 238 9.17 -6.78 -9.68
C TYR A 238 9.66 -5.60 -10.55
N ILE A 239 8.99 -4.47 -10.45
CA ILE A 239 9.39 -3.21 -11.11
C ILE A 239 10.06 -2.32 -10.05
N GLU A 240 11.34 -2.07 -10.21
CA GLU A 240 12.13 -1.26 -9.27
C GLU A 240 11.75 0.22 -9.35
N ASP A 241 11.78 0.80 -10.54
CA ASP A 241 11.38 2.18 -10.79
C ASP A 241 9.87 2.26 -11.14
N MET A 242 9.04 2.08 -10.11
CA MET A 242 7.58 2.17 -10.24
C MET A 242 7.12 3.58 -10.64
N ALA A 243 7.83 4.61 -10.24
CA ALA A 243 7.45 5.99 -10.54
C ALA A 243 7.56 6.27 -12.05
N THR A 244 8.66 5.86 -12.68
CA THR A 244 8.85 5.98 -14.13
C THR A 244 7.84 5.09 -14.88
N ALA A 245 7.62 3.84 -14.45
CA ALA A 245 6.65 2.95 -15.06
C ALA A 245 5.22 3.51 -15.01
N LEU A 246 4.81 4.05 -13.86
CA LEU A 246 3.52 4.72 -13.73
C LEU A 246 3.42 5.98 -14.57
N LEU A 247 4.44 6.85 -14.59
CA LEU A 247 4.44 8.04 -15.45
C LEU A 247 4.27 7.67 -16.93
N ALA A 248 4.97 6.67 -17.41
CA ALA A 248 4.92 6.20 -18.79
C ALA A 248 3.58 5.56 -19.18
N ALA A 249 2.87 4.93 -18.22
CA ALA A 249 1.67 4.14 -18.49
C ALA A 249 0.51 4.96 -19.04
N ASP A 250 -0.13 4.48 -20.10
CA ASP A 250 -1.37 4.98 -20.68
C ASP A 250 -2.59 4.29 -20.07
N LEU A 251 -2.46 3.03 -19.68
CA LEU A 251 -3.47 2.26 -18.96
C LEU A 251 -2.78 1.45 -17.84
N VAL A 252 -3.36 1.47 -16.65
CA VAL A 252 -2.93 0.58 -15.56
C VAL A 252 -3.99 -0.48 -15.31
N ILE A 253 -3.61 -1.76 -15.32
CA ILE A 253 -4.46 -2.90 -14.94
C ILE A 253 -3.97 -3.41 -13.60
N SER A 254 -4.80 -3.32 -12.54
CA SER A 254 -4.29 -3.57 -11.20
C SER A 254 -5.34 -4.08 -10.20
N ARG A 255 -4.86 -4.61 -9.07
CA ARG A 255 -5.65 -4.66 -7.85
C ARG A 255 -5.84 -3.25 -7.28
N SER A 256 -6.97 -3.01 -6.61
CA SER A 256 -7.31 -1.72 -5.98
C SER A 256 -6.87 -1.67 -4.51
N GLY A 257 -5.58 -1.93 -4.25
CA GLY A 257 -4.98 -1.67 -2.94
C GLY A 257 -4.96 -0.17 -2.64
N ALA A 258 -5.11 0.20 -1.37
CA ALA A 258 -5.24 1.61 -0.97
C ALA A 258 -4.08 2.50 -1.43
N ILE A 259 -2.83 1.99 -1.29
CA ILE A 259 -1.65 2.73 -1.72
C ILE A 259 -1.62 2.88 -3.25
N ALA A 260 -1.90 1.81 -4.00
CA ALA A 260 -1.96 1.86 -5.46
C ALA A 260 -3.02 2.87 -5.96
N CYS A 261 -4.21 2.87 -5.36
CA CYS A 261 -5.24 3.87 -5.69
C CYS A 261 -4.75 5.30 -5.45
N SER A 262 -4.02 5.55 -4.35
CA SER A 262 -3.47 6.87 -4.04
C SER A 262 -2.32 7.26 -4.98
N GLU A 263 -1.45 6.32 -5.36
CA GLU A 263 -0.39 6.53 -6.35
C GLU A 263 -0.96 6.89 -7.72
N PHE A 264 -2.01 6.16 -8.16
CA PHE A 264 -2.66 6.42 -9.46
C PHE A 264 -3.40 7.77 -9.46
N ALA A 265 -4.06 8.12 -8.35
CA ALA A 265 -4.66 9.43 -8.18
C ALA A 265 -3.62 10.56 -8.23
N ALA A 266 -2.48 10.40 -7.55
CA ALA A 266 -1.41 11.38 -7.51
C ALA A 266 -0.73 11.59 -8.87
N LEU A 267 -0.65 10.55 -9.70
CA LEU A 267 -0.01 10.59 -11.02
C LEU A 267 -1.02 10.73 -12.18
N GLY A 268 -2.31 10.91 -11.89
CA GLY A 268 -3.35 11.07 -12.90
C GLY A 268 -3.54 9.86 -13.81
N LYS A 269 -3.38 8.64 -13.29
CA LYS A 269 -3.45 7.42 -14.09
C LYS A 269 -4.87 6.91 -14.24
N TYR A 270 -5.24 6.53 -15.46
CA TYR A 270 -6.46 5.78 -15.69
C TYR A 270 -6.22 4.29 -15.38
N ALA A 271 -7.10 3.69 -14.59
CA ALA A 271 -6.93 2.33 -14.12
C ALA A 271 -8.15 1.44 -14.39
N LEU A 272 -7.89 0.22 -14.85
CA LEU A 272 -8.83 -0.90 -14.76
C LEU A 272 -8.52 -1.68 -13.49
N PHE A 273 -9.41 -1.61 -12.51
CA PHE A 273 -9.26 -2.34 -11.26
C PHE A 273 -9.97 -3.69 -11.28
N ILE A 274 -9.24 -4.71 -10.81
CA ILE A 274 -9.77 -6.05 -10.52
C ILE A 274 -9.64 -6.26 -9.00
N PRO A 275 -10.63 -5.85 -8.19
CA PRO A 275 -10.55 -5.99 -6.74
C PRO A 275 -10.37 -7.46 -6.32
N LEU A 276 -9.61 -7.69 -5.25
CA LEU A 276 -9.46 -9.01 -4.66
C LEU A 276 -10.82 -9.45 -4.06
N PRO A 277 -11.38 -10.62 -4.44
CA PRO A 277 -12.73 -11.04 -4.03
C PRO A 277 -12.80 -11.58 -2.60
N ILE A 278 -11.76 -11.40 -1.78
CA ILE A 278 -11.65 -11.87 -0.40
C ILE A 278 -11.44 -10.70 0.56
N GLY A 279 -11.66 -10.94 1.85
CA GLY A 279 -11.59 -9.90 2.87
C GLY A 279 -12.96 -9.30 3.17
N ASN A 280 -12.99 -8.03 3.54
CA ASN A 280 -14.21 -7.27 3.85
C ASN A 280 -14.67 -6.37 2.68
N GLY A 281 -14.11 -6.58 1.48
CA GLY A 281 -14.41 -5.81 0.27
C GLY A 281 -13.72 -4.44 0.22
N GLU A 282 -12.73 -4.17 1.07
CA GLU A 282 -12.02 -2.89 1.15
C GLU A 282 -11.48 -2.41 -0.18
N GLN A 283 -11.05 -3.32 -1.06
CA GLN A 283 -10.45 -2.93 -2.34
C GLN A 283 -11.46 -2.23 -3.27
N ALA A 284 -12.70 -2.68 -3.32
CA ALA A 284 -13.72 -1.99 -4.11
C ALA A 284 -14.00 -0.57 -3.57
N PHE A 285 -13.97 -0.41 -2.24
CA PHE A 285 -14.14 0.91 -1.60
C PHE A 285 -12.94 1.83 -1.84
N ASN A 286 -11.71 1.31 -1.86
CA ASN A 286 -10.52 2.12 -2.11
C ASN A 286 -10.53 2.78 -3.50
N ALA A 287 -11.13 2.13 -4.50
CA ALA A 287 -11.20 2.64 -5.87
C ALA A 287 -12.34 3.64 -6.12
N ARG A 288 -13.31 3.79 -5.19
CA ARG A 288 -14.56 4.53 -5.40
C ARG A 288 -14.36 5.96 -5.87
N ASP A 289 -13.40 6.68 -5.29
CA ASP A 289 -13.17 8.09 -5.61
C ASP A 289 -12.58 8.26 -7.02
N LEU A 290 -11.70 7.34 -7.44
CA LEU A 290 -11.19 7.28 -8.82
C LEU A 290 -12.30 6.93 -9.82
N VAL A 291 -13.19 6.02 -9.47
CA VAL A 291 -14.34 5.64 -10.31
C VAL A 291 -15.32 6.80 -10.41
N ALA A 292 -15.65 7.46 -9.30
CA ALA A 292 -16.53 8.64 -9.29
C ALA A 292 -15.97 9.81 -10.12
N ALA A 293 -14.65 9.94 -10.16
CA ALA A 293 -13.95 10.94 -10.97
C ALA A 293 -13.73 10.51 -12.44
N HIS A 294 -14.28 9.39 -12.87
CA HIS A 294 -14.06 8.79 -14.21
C HIS A 294 -12.58 8.55 -14.55
N LYS A 295 -11.76 8.24 -13.53
CA LYS A 295 -10.34 7.91 -13.66
C LYS A 295 -10.06 6.42 -13.49
N ALA A 296 -11.07 5.62 -13.24
CA ALA A 296 -10.96 4.18 -13.17
C ALA A 296 -12.28 3.48 -13.49
N GLU A 297 -12.16 2.22 -13.87
CA GLU A 297 -13.25 1.26 -13.94
C GLU A 297 -12.96 0.07 -13.04
N ILE A 298 -14.02 -0.58 -12.56
CA ILE A 298 -13.92 -1.83 -11.80
C ILE A 298 -14.57 -2.94 -12.60
N ILE A 299 -13.86 -4.06 -12.74
CA ILE A 299 -14.41 -5.33 -13.20
C ILE A 299 -14.24 -6.39 -12.11
N GLN A 300 -15.27 -7.21 -11.90
CA GLN A 300 -15.15 -8.34 -10.98
C GLN A 300 -14.17 -9.38 -11.53
N GLN A 301 -13.42 -10.02 -10.63
CA GLN A 301 -12.44 -11.04 -11.07
C GLN A 301 -13.07 -12.17 -11.87
N SER A 302 -14.34 -12.57 -11.58
CA SER A 302 -15.10 -13.57 -12.32
C SER A 302 -15.37 -13.21 -13.77
N ASP A 303 -15.47 -11.92 -14.06
CA ASP A 303 -15.87 -11.38 -15.36
C ASP A 303 -14.65 -10.94 -16.19
N PHE A 304 -13.48 -10.83 -15.54
CA PHE A 304 -12.22 -10.46 -16.17
C PHE A 304 -11.62 -11.62 -16.94
N SER A 305 -11.67 -11.54 -18.26
CA SER A 305 -11.12 -12.55 -19.19
C SER A 305 -10.32 -11.91 -20.32
N SER A 306 -9.49 -12.69 -21.03
CA SER A 306 -8.74 -12.22 -22.19
C SER A 306 -9.68 -11.67 -23.28
N ILE A 307 -10.77 -12.38 -23.57
CA ILE A 307 -11.77 -11.96 -24.56
C ILE A 307 -12.38 -10.62 -24.17
N TRP A 308 -12.77 -10.46 -22.91
CA TRP A 308 -13.33 -9.17 -22.43
C TRP A 308 -12.31 -8.05 -22.57
N LEU A 309 -11.04 -8.31 -22.19
CA LEU A 309 -9.98 -7.30 -22.25
C LEU A 309 -9.69 -6.89 -23.71
N GLU A 310 -9.57 -7.85 -24.63
CA GLU A 310 -9.35 -7.59 -26.06
C GLU A 310 -10.48 -6.75 -26.70
N GLN A 311 -11.73 -7.03 -26.32
CA GLN A 311 -12.90 -6.26 -26.80
C GLN A 311 -12.95 -4.84 -26.25
N ASN A 312 -12.43 -4.61 -25.07
CA ASN A 312 -12.49 -3.30 -24.39
C ASN A 312 -11.17 -2.51 -24.44
N LEU A 313 -10.08 -3.08 -24.91
CA LEU A 313 -8.73 -2.51 -24.84
C LEU A 313 -8.66 -1.10 -25.46
N ASP A 314 -9.17 -0.92 -26.69
CA ASP A 314 -9.13 0.35 -27.40
C ASP A 314 -9.97 1.43 -26.68
N ARG A 315 -11.08 1.03 -26.05
CA ARG A 315 -11.91 1.92 -25.25
C ARG A 315 -11.18 2.37 -23.99
N LEU A 316 -10.53 1.44 -23.29
CA LEU A 316 -9.77 1.72 -22.07
C LEU A 316 -8.57 2.63 -22.35
N LEU A 317 -7.82 2.38 -23.42
CA LEU A 317 -6.69 3.21 -23.82
C LEU A 317 -7.11 4.63 -24.21
N ARG A 318 -8.29 4.82 -24.84
CA ARG A 318 -8.82 6.16 -25.15
C ARG A 318 -9.13 7.01 -23.93
N GLN A 319 -9.30 6.44 -22.73
CA GLN A 319 -9.47 7.21 -21.50
C GLN A 319 -8.18 7.95 -21.12
N GLY A 320 -7.03 7.37 -21.48
CA GLY A 320 -5.71 7.95 -21.30
C GLY A 320 -5.38 8.35 -19.88
N SER A 321 -4.15 8.78 -19.69
CA SER A 321 -3.74 9.41 -18.44
C SER A 321 -4.16 10.88 -18.46
N ALA A 322 -4.76 11.32 -17.37
CA ALA A 322 -5.23 12.68 -17.19
C ALA A 322 -4.37 13.44 -16.17
N GLN A 323 -4.79 14.67 -15.86
CA GLN A 323 -4.22 15.45 -14.75
C GLN A 323 -4.48 14.74 -13.41
N PRO A 324 -3.57 14.87 -12.42
CA PRO A 324 -3.77 14.34 -11.09
C PRO A 324 -5.10 14.78 -10.47
N LEU A 325 -5.70 13.88 -9.71
CA LEU A 325 -6.73 14.25 -8.75
C LEU A 325 -6.02 14.86 -7.54
N GLY A 326 -6.40 16.02 -7.07
CA GLY A 326 -5.75 16.74 -5.96
C GLY A 326 -5.60 15.91 -4.66
N THR A 327 -4.84 14.83 -4.74
CA THR A 327 -4.54 13.92 -3.63
C THR A 327 -3.57 14.59 -2.67
N PRO A 328 -3.79 14.52 -1.34
CA PRO A 328 -2.84 15.05 -0.37
C PRO A 328 -1.47 14.39 -0.53
N LEU A 329 -0.43 15.16 -0.84
CA LEU A 329 0.94 14.67 -1.00
C LEU A 329 1.76 14.77 0.29
N ASN A 330 1.23 15.45 1.31
CA ASN A 330 1.87 15.71 2.61
C ASN A 330 1.32 14.82 3.73
N ALA A 331 0.83 13.63 3.41
CA ALA A 331 0.28 12.71 4.39
C ALA A 331 1.33 12.24 5.41
N ALA A 332 2.55 11.99 4.95
CA ALA A 332 3.66 11.57 5.83
C ALA A 332 4.02 12.66 6.85
N GLU A 333 4.07 13.92 6.41
CA GLU A 333 4.31 15.09 7.26
C GLU A 333 3.21 15.25 8.31
N LYS A 334 1.95 15.14 7.92
CA LYS A 334 0.81 15.25 8.85
C LYS A 334 0.80 14.15 9.90
N ILE A 335 1.21 12.92 9.54
CA ILE A 335 1.34 11.84 10.52
C ILE A 335 2.55 12.09 11.43
N ALA A 336 3.65 12.64 10.92
CA ALA A 336 4.76 13.07 11.75
C ALA A 336 4.33 14.16 12.75
N ASP A 337 3.45 15.09 12.35
CA ASP A 337 2.86 16.08 13.26
C ASP A 337 2.02 15.42 14.38
N CYS A 338 1.26 14.33 14.06
CA CYS A 338 0.56 13.55 15.07
C CYS A 338 1.52 12.92 16.10
N ILE A 339 2.66 12.39 15.62
CA ILE A 339 3.69 11.83 16.51
C ILE A 339 4.27 12.94 17.41
N GLU A 340 4.59 14.09 16.82
CA GLU A 340 5.17 15.22 17.54
C GLU A 340 4.25 15.70 18.68
N ARG A 341 2.93 15.82 18.43
CA ARG A 341 1.95 16.23 19.45
C ARG A 341 1.87 15.34 20.68
N VAL A 342 2.24 14.07 20.59
CA VAL A 342 2.15 13.13 21.72
C VAL A 342 3.45 12.92 22.48
N ILE A 343 4.60 13.37 21.93
CA ILE A 343 5.90 13.16 22.57
C ILE A 343 6.70 14.44 22.80
N ARG A 344 6.25 15.55 22.24
CA ARG A 344 6.83 16.90 22.36
C ARG A 344 5.75 17.91 22.69
#